data_7ad655c33ff169dda5ab71e9b416176a
#
_entry.id   7ad655c33ff169dda5ab71e9b416176a
#
_cell.length_a   1.000
_cell.length_b   1.000
_cell.length_c   1.000
_cell.angle_alpha   90.00
_cell.angle_beta   90.00
_cell.angle_gamma   90.00
#
_symmetry.space_group_name_H-M   'P 1'
#
loop_
_entity.id
_entity.type
_entity.pdbx_description
1 polymer ?
#
loop_
_entity_poly.entity_id
_entity_poly.type
_entity_poly.pdbx_seq_one_letter_code
_entity_poly.pdbx_strand_id
1 'polypeptide(L)' 'MAKSVAKIRFEPRPIKVGPGWLIVVTFPDRPEIEVLDFATEADAKNWITNDSWAWLKKLGYGD' A
#
# COMPACT_ATOMS: atom_id res chain seq x y z
N MET A 1 2.51 -20.48 7.80
CA MET A 1 1.85 -20.27 6.52
C MET A 1 1.72 -18.78 6.24
N ALA A 2 1.88 -18.39 4.99
CA ALA A 2 1.73 -17.00 4.61
C ALA A 2 0.25 -16.58 4.68
N LYS A 3 -0.01 -15.33 5.00
CA LYS A 3 -1.37 -14.81 5.02
C LYS A 3 -1.86 -14.52 3.60
N SER A 4 -3.15 -14.71 3.39
CA SER A 4 -3.76 -14.42 2.10
C SER A 4 -3.76 -12.93 1.79
N VAL A 5 -3.52 -12.58 0.53
CA VAL A 5 -3.61 -11.20 0.06
C VAL A 5 -4.96 -10.86 -0.55
N ALA A 6 -5.90 -11.80 -0.54
CA ALA A 6 -7.15 -11.68 -1.29
C ALA A 6 -8.01 -10.49 -0.88
N LYS A 7 -7.96 -10.06 0.37
CA LYS A 7 -8.78 -8.97 0.87
C LYS A 7 -7.97 -7.71 1.18
N ILE A 8 -6.74 -7.65 0.75
CA ILE A 8 -5.90 -6.48 0.94
C ILE A 8 -6.19 -5.49 -0.18
N ARG A 9 -6.40 -4.23 0.19
CA ARG A 9 -6.68 -3.17 -0.78
C ARG A 9 -5.65 -2.08 -0.68
N PHE A 10 -5.31 -1.51 -1.83
CA PHE A 10 -4.39 -0.39 -1.94
C PHE A 10 -5.14 0.78 -2.56
N GLU A 11 -5.16 1.93 -1.87
CA GLU A 11 -5.86 3.11 -2.37
C GLU A 11 -4.94 4.31 -2.32
N PRO A 12 -4.56 4.88 -3.48
CA PRO A 12 -3.78 6.11 -3.49
C PRO A 12 -4.67 7.28 -3.06
N ARG A 13 -4.14 8.16 -2.21
CA ARG A 13 -4.85 9.34 -1.74
C ARG A 13 -3.92 10.53 -1.67
N PRO A 14 -4.42 11.74 -1.92
CA PRO A 14 -3.61 12.93 -1.73
C PRO A 14 -3.36 13.18 -0.24
N ILE A 15 -2.18 13.71 0.06
CA ILE A 15 -1.85 14.10 1.42
C ILE A 15 -2.64 15.36 1.75
N LYS A 16 -3.19 15.43 2.97
CA LYS A 16 -4.04 16.56 3.35
C LYS A 16 -3.30 17.89 3.45
N VAL A 17 -2.04 17.85 3.82
CA VAL A 17 -1.23 19.05 4.02
C VAL A 17 -0.06 19.00 3.06
N GLY A 18 -0.04 19.94 2.11
CA GLY A 18 1.03 20.04 1.13
C GLY A 18 0.86 19.11 -0.06
N PRO A 19 1.78 19.18 -1.02
CA PRO A 19 1.77 18.31 -2.20
C PRO A 19 2.22 16.91 -1.83
N GLY A 20 1.79 15.94 -2.63
CA GLY A 20 2.22 14.57 -2.45
C GLY A 20 1.06 13.61 -2.30
N TRP A 21 1.39 12.34 -2.26
CA TRP A 21 0.41 11.26 -2.21
C TRP A 21 0.83 10.19 -1.23
N LEU A 22 -0.15 9.47 -0.73
CA LEU A 22 0.08 8.30 0.11
C LEU A 22 -0.78 7.16 -0.40
N ILE A 23 -0.50 5.96 0.08
CA ILE A 23 -1.33 4.79 -0.21
C ILE A 23 -1.88 4.27 1.10
N VAL A 24 -3.21 4.15 1.17
CA VAL A 24 -3.87 3.52 2.31
C VAL A 24 -3.98 2.04 1.99
N VAL A 25 -3.38 1.21 2.82
CA VAL A 25 -3.42 -0.24 2.65
C VAL A 25 -4.35 -0.81 3.71
N THR A 26 -5.44 -1.40 3.27
CA THR A 26 -6.46 -1.97 4.16
C THR A 26 -6.28 -3.47 4.26
N PHE A 27 -6.19 -3.97 5.48
CA PHE A 27 -6.01 -5.39 5.77
C PHE A 27 -7.26 -5.94 6.45
N PRO A 28 -7.59 -7.21 6.21
CA PRO A 28 -8.74 -7.83 6.88
C PRO A 28 -8.49 -8.17 8.35
N ASP A 29 -7.22 -8.27 8.77
CA ASP A 29 -6.86 -8.78 10.09
C ASP A 29 -6.04 -7.82 10.94
N ARG A 30 -5.86 -6.59 10.51
CA ARG A 30 -5.12 -5.57 11.25
C ARG A 30 -5.56 -4.18 10.83
N PRO A 31 -5.21 -3.14 11.61
CA PRO A 31 -5.50 -1.77 11.22
C PRO A 31 -4.83 -1.39 9.90
N GLU A 32 -5.43 -0.46 9.18
CA GLU A 32 -4.85 0.01 7.92
C GLU A 32 -3.51 0.70 8.16
N ILE A 33 -2.67 0.63 7.14
CA ILE A 33 -1.33 1.22 7.17
C ILE A 33 -1.25 2.26 6.06
N GLU A 34 -0.58 3.38 6.32
CA GLU A 34 -0.33 4.40 5.31
C GLU A 34 1.11 4.28 4.82
N VAL A 35 1.28 4.19 3.51
CA VAL A 35 2.60 4.21 2.89
C VAL A 35 2.80 5.59 2.29
N LEU A 36 3.82 6.31 2.75
CA LEU A 36 4.02 7.72 2.46
C LEU A 36 5.13 7.96 1.44
N ASP A 37 5.28 9.24 1.08
CA ASP A 37 6.41 9.76 0.29
C ASP A 37 6.32 9.52 -1.20
N PHE A 38 5.11 9.65 -1.76
CA PHE A 38 4.96 9.65 -3.21
C PHE A 38 4.76 11.09 -3.67
N ALA A 39 5.46 11.47 -4.72
CA ALA A 39 5.37 12.82 -5.27
C ALA A 39 4.08 13.03 -6.05
N THR A 40 3.59 12.00 -6.74
CA THR A 40 2.40 12.09 -7.60
C THR A 40 1.56 10.83 -7.44
N GLU A 41 0.32 10.92 -7.94
CA GLU A 41 -0.55 9.76 -7.99
C GLU A 41 0.04 8.65 -8.86
N ALA A 42 0.68 9.01 -9.96
CA ALA A 42 1.31 8.04 -10.84
C ALA A 42 2.40 7.26 -10.11
N ASP A 43 3.20 7.94 -9.30
CA ASP A 43 4.22 7.28 -8.49
C ASP A 43 3.61 6.30 -7.50
N ALA A 44 2.52 6.69 -6.85
CA ALA A 44 1.82 5.79 -5.93
C ALA A 44 1.29 4.56 -6.64
N LYS A 45 0.68 4.74 -7.81
CA LYS A 45 0.16 3.62 -8.59
C LYS A 45 1.26 2.70 -9.08
N ASN A 46 2.40 3.26 -9.49
CA ASN A 46 3.55 2.46 -9.90
C ASN A 46 4.07 1.61 -8.75
N TRP A 47 4.11 2.16 -7.56
CA TRP A 47 4.52 1.41 -6.38
C TRP A 47 3.58 0.22 -6.14
N ILE A 48 2.27 0.45 -6.26
CA ILE A 48 1.30 -0.62 -6.08
C ILE A 48 1.53 -1.74 -7.10
N THR A 49 1.79 -1.37 -8.35
CA THR A 49 2.00 -2.35 -9.42
C THR A 49 3.32 -3.11 -9.28
N ASN A 50 4.40 -2.40 -8.91
CA ASN A 50 5.75 -2.96 -9.01
C ASN A 50 6.35 -3.39 -7.68
N ASP A 51 6.04 -2.69 -6.60
CA ASP A 51 6.74 -2.87 -5.32
C ASP A 51 5.87 -3.45 -4.21
N SER A 52 4.56 -3.39 -4.34
CA SER A 52 3.66 -3.81 -3.27
C SER A 52 3.83 -5.29 -2.90
N TRP A 53 4.11 -6.15 -3.85
CA TRP A 53 4.34 -7.56 -3.60
C TRP A 53 5.50 -7.79 -2.63
N ALA A 54 6.64 -7.15 -2.91
CA ALA A 54 7.81 -7.29 -2.05
C ALA A 54 7.54 -6.73 -0.66
N TRP A 55 6.81 -5.61 -0.60
CA TRP A 55 6.44 -5.00 0.66
C TRP A 55 5.53 -5.93 1.48
N LEU A 56 4.54 -6.53 0.84
CA LEU A 56 3.63 -7.47 1.50
C LEU A 56 4.37 -8.70 2.02
N LYS A 57 5.33 -9.20 1.25
CA LYS A 57 6.12 -10.36 1.68
C LYS A 57 6.91 -10.07 2.94
N LYS A 58 7.42 -8.86 3.09
CA LYS A 58 8.13 -8.46 4.32
C LYS A 58 7.22 -8.49 5.53
N LEU A 59 5.91 -8.29 5.34
CA LEU A 59 4.93 -8.33 6.41
C LEU A 59 4.38 -9.73 6.66
N GLY A 60 4.78 -10.73 5.84
CA GLY A 60 4.32 -12.10 6.00
C GLY A 60 3.10 -12.45 5.15
N TYR A 61 2.77 -11.65 4.14
CA TYR A 61 1.65 -11.93 3.25
C TYR A 61 2.14 -12.55 1.94
N GLY A 62 1.20 -13.20 1.25
CA GLY A 62 1.49 -13.83 -0.02
C GLY A 62 1.97 -15.26 0.15
N ASP A 63 2.05 -15.95 -0.95
CA ASP A 63 2.45 -17.37 -0.95
C ASP A 63 3.86 -17.56 -1.43
#